data_81fd622ce612c19205c602587826e3b8
#
_entry.id   81fd622ce612c19205c602587826e3b8
#
_cell.length_a   1.000
_cell.length_b   1.000
_cell.length_c   1.000
_cell.angle_alpha   90.00
_cell.angle_beta   90.00
_cell.angle_gamma   90.00
#
_symmetry.space_group_name_H-M   'P 1'
#
loop_
_entity.id
_entity.type
_entity.pdbx_description
1 polymer ?
#
loop_
_entity_poly.entity_id
_entity_poly.type
_entity_poly.pdbx_seq_one_letter_code
_entity_poly.pdbx_strand_id
1 'polypeptide(L)'
;MTRLVRLGGFAIAVITVLLVGAWFLQEPLLRAVGINFDRGEPGETSLVLPDGYRANVFAEGLDHPRFMAVAPDGTLFVAEQGENRVVALPDADSDGRADAVAEVGSGYDVAHSVAFAPDG
;
A
#
# COMPACT_ATOMS: atom_id res chain seq x y z
N MET A 1 -32.65 10.75 -43.21
CA MET A 1 -32.09 10.91 -41.83
C MET A 1 -31.46 9.68 -41.23
N THR A 2 -31.62 8.49 -41.78
CA THR A 2 -31.16 7.21 -41.22
C THR A 2 -29.68 6.82 -41.51
N ARG A 3 -28.98 7.51 -42.40
CA ARG A 3 -27.58 7.18 -42.73
C ARG A 3 -26.55 7.85 -41.80
N LEU A 4 -26.85 9.02 -41.20
CA LEU A 4 -25.92 9.70 -40.27
C LEU A 4 -25.81 9.01 -38.92
N VAL A 5 -26.89 8.39 -38.43
CA VAL A 5 -26.90 7.68 -37.14
C VAL A 5 -26.04 6.41 -37.18
N ARG A 6 -25.97 5.74 -38.35
CA ARG A 6 -25.13 4.53 -38.51
C ARG A 6 -23.63 4.83 -38.54
N LEU A 7 -23.23 5.97 -39.10
CA LEU A 7 -21.83 6.40 -39.13
C LEU A 7 -21.34 6.81 -37.73
N GLY A 8 -22.18 7.49 -36.94
CA GLY A 8 -21.83 7.88 -35.58
C GLY A 8 -21.62 6.67 -34.62
N GLY A 9 -22.50 5.67 -34.73
CA GLY A 9 -22.37 4.45 -33.92
C GLY A 9 -21.12 3.63 -34.26
N PHE A 10 -20.74 3.55 -35.54
CA PHE A 10 -19.52 2.85 -35.95
C PHE A 10 -18.26 3.58 -35.49
N ALA A 11 -18.22 4.91 -35.57
CA ALA A 11 -17.08 5.72 -35.08
C ALA A 11 -16.90 5.59 -33.56
N ILE A 12 -17.98 5.61 -32.79
CA ILE A 12 -17.92 5.42 -31.33
C ILE A 12 -17.40 4.03 -30.98
N ALA A 13 -17.88 2.98 -31.66
CA ALA A 13 -17.42 1.62 -31.43
C ALA A 13 -15.93 1.46 -31.73
N VAL A 14 -15.43 2.04 -32.81
CA VAL A 14 -14.00 2.00 -33.17
C VAL A 14 -13.16 2.73 -32.15
N ILE A 15 -13.58 3.92 -31.69
CA ILE A 15 -12.88 4.69 -30.65
C ILE A 15 -12.83 3.91 -29.34
N THR A 16 -13.92 3.27 -28.94
CA THR A 16 -13.96 2.46 -27.72
C THR A 16 -13.02 1.26 -27.80
N VAL A 17 -12.97 0.56 -28.93
CA VAL A 17 -12.04 -0.56 -29.14
C VAL A 17 -10.60 -0.10 -29.12
N LEU A 18 -10.29 1.07 -29.71
CA LEU A 18 -8.93 1.63 -29.69
C LEU A 18 -8.50 2.06 -28.28
N LEU A 19 -9.40 2.66 -27.49
CA LEU A 19 -9.12 3.04 -26.11
C LEU A 19 -8.91 1.82 -25.20
N VAL A 20 -9.74 0.78 -25.34
CA VAL A 20 -9.58 -0.46 -24.60
C VAL A 20 -8.30 -1.19 -25.03
N GLY A 21 -8.00 -1.22 -26.33
CA GLY A 21 -6.75 -1.81 -26.84
C GLY A 21 -5.51 -1.07 -26.32
N ALA A 22 -5.55 0.27 -26.29
CA ALA A 22 -4.46 1.07 -25.73
C ALA A 22 -4.25 0.82 -24.22
N TRP A 23 -5.34 0.61 -23.49
CA TRP A 23 -5.29 0.28 -22.06
C TRP A 23 -4.64 -1.08 -21.80
N PHE A 24 -4.94 -2.10 -22.63
CA PHE A 24 -4.32 -3.42 -22.54
C PHE A 24 -2.85 -3.45 -23.00
N LEU A 25 -2.42 -2.51 -23.84
CA LEU A 25 -1.05 -2.46 -24.37
C LEU A 25 -0.09 -1.61 -23.52
N GLN A 26 -0.59 -0.80 -22.59
CA GLN A 26 0.28 0.07 -21.78
C GLN A 26 1.16 -0.72 -20.79
N GLU A 27 0.67 -1.82 -20.23
CA GLU A 27 1.45 -2.67 -19.30
C GLU A 27 2.69 -3.29 -19.98
N PRO A 28 2.57 -3.97 -21.14
CA PRO A 28 3.73 -4.53 -21.82
C PRO A 28 4.69 -3.45 -22.36
N LEU A 29 4.17 -2.27 -22.72
CA LEU A 29 5.00 -1.17 -23.20
C LEU A 29 5.85 -0.55 -22.08
N LEU A 30 5.27 -0.36 -20.88
CA LEU A 30 5.98 0.13 -19.70
C LEU A 30 7.08 -0.84 -19.25
N ARG A 31 6.83 -2.15 -19.32
CA ARG A 31 7.84 -3.19 -19.05
C ARG A 31 8.98 -3.18 -20.08
N ALA A 32 8.67 -2.92 -21.34
CA ALA A 32 9.68 -2.85 -22.40
C ALA A 32 10.67 -1.66 -22.25
N VAL A 33 10.24 -0.57 -21.61
CA VAL A 33 11.11 0.57 -21.27
C VAL A 33 11.73 0.45 -19.87
N GLY A 34 11.65 -0.72 -19.23
CA GLY A 34 12.29 -0.98 -17.94
C GLY A 34 11.58 -0.36 -16.73
N ILE A 35 10.36 0.13 -16.90
CA ILE A 35 9.54 0.62 -15.79
C ILE A 35 8.73 -0.56 -15.25
N ASN A 36 9.25 -1.19 -14.22
CA ASN A 36 8.55 -2.24 -13.50
C ASN A 36 7.84 -1.63 -12.30
N PHE A 37 6.52 -1.52 -12.36
CA PHE A 37 5.70 -1.34 -11.17
C PHE A 37 5.44 -2.73 -10.58
N ASP A 38 6.46 -3.31 -9.97
CA ASP A 38 6.29 -4.52 -9.18
C ASP A 38 5.54 -4.15 -7.89
N ARG A 39 4.23 -4.29 -7.93
CA ARG A 39 3.45 -4.43 -6.71
C ARG A 39 3.68 -5.87 -6.28
N GLY A 40 4.69 -6.09 -5.42
CA GLY A 40 4.94 -7.40 -4.83
C GLY A 40 3.62 -8.02 -4.38
N GLU A 41 3.41 -9.28 -4.73
CA GLU A 41 2.29 -10.06 -4.23
C GLU A 41 2.29 -9.97 -2.69
N PRO A 42 1.11 -9.82 -2.04
CA PRO A 42 1.04 -9.84 -0.59
C PRO A 42 1.68 -11.13 -0.06
N GLY A 43 2.83 -11.02 0.60
CA GLY A 43 3.56 -12.15 1.18
C GLY A 43 4.88 -12.51 0.51
N GLU A 44 5.22 -12.01 -0.67
CA GLU A 44 6.56 -12.15 -1.23
C GLU A 44 7.34 -10.85 -1.03
N THR A 45 8.25 -10.88 -0.07
CA THR A 45 9.21 -9.81 0.15
C THR A 45 10.29 -9.92 -0.91
N SER A 46 10.31 -9.03 -1.90
CA SER A 46 11.38 -8.93 -2.91
C SER A 46 12.68 -8.32 -2.34
N LEU A 47 12.85 -8.35 -1.02
CA LEU A 47 14.03 -7.85 -0.33
C LEU A 47 15.19 -8.81 -0.49
N VAL A 48 16.31 -8.32 -1.03
CA VAL A 48 17.57 -9.05 -1.01
C VAL A 48 18.22 -8.86 0.36
N LEU A 49 18.25 -9.91 1.15
CA LEU A 49 18.82 -9.91 2.50
C LEU A 49 20.18 -10.59 2.52
N PRO A 50 21.11 -10.15 3.37
CA PRO A 50 22.34 -10.87 3.64
C PRO A 50 22.07 -12.27 4.22
N ASP A 51 23.03 -13.18 4.08
CA ASP A 51 22.94 -14.52 4.65
C ASP A 51 22.68 -14.48 6.17
N GLY A 52 21.73 -15.28 6.62
CA GLY A 52 21.33 -15.37 8.02
C GLY A 52 20.23 -14.39 8.46
N TYR A 53 19.83 -13.45 7.59
CA TYR A 53 18.69 -12.55 7.85
C TYR A 53 17.42 -13.06 7.20
N ARG A 54 16.29 -12.79 7.84
CA ARG A 54 14.95 -13.06 7.32
C ARG A 54 14.08 -11.83 7.52
N ALA A 55 13.19 -11.57 6.58
CA ALA A 55 12.14 -10.58 6.73
C ALA A 55 10.79 -11.29 6.73
N ASN A 56 9.90 -10.85 7.59
CA ASN A 56 8.51 -11.26 7.63
C ASN A 56 7.62 -10.02 7.71
N VAL A 57 6.37 -10.17 7.31
CA VAL A 57 5.37 -9.13 7.46
C VAL A 57 4.91 -9.13 8.92
N PHE A 58 5.15 -8.03 9.64
CA PHE A 58 4.73 -7.86 11.02
C PHE A 58 3.26 -7.45 11.16
N ALA A 59 2.79 -6.51 10.32
CA ALA A 59 1.39 -6.07 10.27
C ALA A 59 0.98 -5.71 8.85
N GLU A 60 -0.30 -5.89 8.55
CA GLU A 60 -0.90 -5.57 7.26
C GLU A 60 -2.08 -4.59 7.44
N GLY A 61 -2.55 -4.00 6.34
CA GLY A 61 -3.73 -3.14 6.34
C GLY A 61 -3.51 -1.75 6.91
N LEU A 62 -2.25 -1.29 7.03
CA LEU A 62 -1.92 0.06 7.45
C LEU A 62 -2.02 1.02 6.24
N ASP A 63 -2.63 2.19 6.45
CA ASP A 63 -2.77 3.20 5.40
C ASP A 63 -1.69 4.29 5.51
N HIS A 64 -0.78 4.32 4.55
CA HIS A 64 0.34 5.25 4.47
C HIS A 64 1.13 5.37 5.79
N PRO A 65 1.65 4.26 6.38
CA PRO A 65 2.45 4.30 7.59
C PRO A 65 3.73 5.12 7.34
N ARG A 66 4.07 5.99 8.28
CA ARG A 66 5.21 6.92 8.14
C ARG A 66 6.35 6.60 9.06
N PHE A 67 6.16 6.83 10.35
CA PHE A 67 7.14 6.57 11.39
C PHE A 67 6.57 5.67 12.45
N MET A 68 7.47 4.95 13.11
CA MET A 68 7.13 4.04 14.18
C MET A 68 8.08 4.24 15.37
N ALA A 69 7.62 3.87 16.55
CA ALA A 69 8.41 3.82 17.77
C ALA A 69 8.01 2.61 18.60
N VAL A 70 8.97 2.04 19.31
CA VAL A 70 8.74 0.92 20.23
C VAL A 70 8.53 1.51 21.62
N ALA A 71 7.43 1.15 22.25
CA ALA A 71 7.13 1.51 23.63
C ALA A 71 8.02 0.75 24.63
N PRO A 72 8.13 1.19 25.89
CA PRO A 72 8.93 0.51 26.90
C PRO A 72 8.53 -0.95 27.17
N ASP A 73 7.28 -1.32 26.91
CA ASP A 73 6.77 -2.69 27.02
C ASP A 73 7.00 -3.56 25.77
N GLY A 74 7.64 -2.99 24.73
CA GLY A 74 7.91 -3.68 23.49
C GLY A 74 6.84 -3.52 22.40
N THR A 75 5.69 -2.92 22.70
CA THR A 75 4.62 -2.67 21.74
C THR A 75 5.08 -1.68 20.67
N LEU A 76 4.85 -2.00 19.39
CA LEU A 76 5.16 -1.13 18.27
C LEU A 76 4.00 -0.15 18.03
N PHE A 77 4.30 1.14 17.96
CA PHE A 77 3.35 2.18 17.62
C PHE A 77 3.70 2.77 16.25
N VAL A 78 2.67 2.98 15.41
CA VAL A 78 2.82 3.46 14.05
C VAL A 78 1.92 4.67 13.81
N ALA A 79 2.49 5.74 13.23
CA ALA A 79 1.73 6.87 12.74
C ALA A 79 1.24 6.57 11.32
N GLU A 80 -0.06 6.49 11.12
CA GLU A 80 -0.72 6.32 9.83
C GLU A 80 -1.21 7.67 9.31
N GLN A 81 -0.55 8.16 8.27
CA GLN A 81 -0.89 9.44 7.66
C GLN A 81 -2.20 9.39 6.88
N GLY A 82 -2.50 8.26 6.22
CA GLY A 82 -3.70 8.12 5.41
C GLY A 82 -4.99 8.21 6.22
N GLU A 83 -4.99 7.61 7.42
CA GLU A 83 -6.12 7.63 8.34
C GLU A 83 -6.01 8.72 9.43
N ASN A 84 -4.94 9.53 9.42
CA ASN A 84 -4.69 10.57 10.42
C ASN A 84 -4.78 10.06 11.86
N ARG A 85 -4.19 8.89 12.14
CA ARG A 85 -4.24 8.20 13.42
C ARG A 85 -2.89 7.63 13.85
N VAL A 86 -2.81 7.23 15.10
CA VAL A 86 -1.74 6.39 15.65
C VAL A 86 -2.35 5.06 16.06
N VAL A 87 -1.70 3.99 15.69
CA VAL A 87 -2.09 2.62 16.05
C VAL A 87 -0.99 1.96 16.86
N ALA A 88 -1.39 1.08 17.79
CA ALA A 88 -0.53 0.15 18.49
C ALA A 88 -0.64 -1.23 17.86
N LEU A 89 0.47 -1.91 17.72
CA LEU A 89 0.62 -3.23 17.15
C LEU A 89 1.22 -4.17 18.21
N PRO A 90 0.40 -4.71 19.12
CA PRO A 90 0.88 -5.66 20.12
C PRO A 90 1.28 -7.00 19.47
N ASP A 91 2.29 -7.65 20.03
CA ASP A 91 2.75 -8.99 19.71
C ASP A 91 2.99 -9.71 21.05
N ALA A 92 1.91 -10.25 21.63
CA ALA A 92 1.91 -10.74 23.00
C ALA A 92 2.62 -12.10 23.13
N ASP A 93 2.61 -12.90 22.07
CA ASP A 93 3.27 -14.20 22.04
C ASP A 93 4.68 -14.17 21.44
N SER A 94 5.11 -12.98 20.95
CA SER A 94 6.43 -12.73 20.37
C SER A 94 6.74 -13.62 19.16
N ASP A 95 5.75 -13.90 18.34
CA ASP A 95 5.90 -14.68 17.12
C ASP A 95 6.42 -13.86 15.94
N GLY A 96 6.54 -12.53 16.10
CA GLY A 96 6.99 -11.57 15.10
C GLY A 96 5.86 -11.11 14.17
N ARG A 97 4.63 -11.22 14.62
CA ARG A 97 3.43 -10.69 13.97
C ARG A 97 2.58 -9.94 14.97
N ALA A 98 1.96 -8.87 14.52
CA ALA A 98 1.02 -8.15 15.37
C ALA A 98 -0.28 -8.95 15.54
N ASP A 99 -0.72 -9.13 16.77
CA ASP A 99 -1.99 -9.77 17.13
C ASP A 99 -3.20 -8.94 16.72
N ALA A 100 -3.01 -7.60 16.70
CA ALA A 100 -4.08 -6.65 16.38
C ALA A 100 -3.51 -5.32 15.87
N VAL A 101 -4.34 -4.57 15.16
CA VAL A 101 -4.15 -3.14 14.88
C VAL A 101 -5.11 -2.37 15.77
N ALA A 102 -4.61 -1.80 16.86
CA ALA A 102 -5.41 -1.09 17.84
C ALA A 102 -5.25 0.42 17.69
N GLU A 103 -6.33 1.14 17.42
CA GLU A 103 -6.31 2.60 17.37
C GLU A 103 -6.05 3.17 18.78
N VAL A 104 -5.05 4.04 18.89
CA VAL A 104 -4.67 4.72 20.14
C VAL A 104 -5.15 6.17 20.14
N GLY A 105 -5.15 6.80 18.99
CA GLY A 105 -5.63 8.15 18.82
C GLY A 105 -5.80 8.49 17.35
N SER A 106 -6.77 9.35 17.06
CA SER A 106 -7.14 9.75 15.69
C SER A 106 -7.53 11.22 15.61
N GLY A 107 -7.81 11.69 14.39
CA GLY A 107 -8.18 13.08 14.13
C GLY A 107 -6.99 14.04 14.14
N TYR A 108 -5.79 13.54 13.98
CA TYR A 108 -4.58 14.37 13.84
C TYR A 108 -4.56 15.03 12.46
N ASP A 109 -4.04 16.27 12.42
CA ASP A 109 -3.74 16.90 11.13
C ASP A 109 -2.37 16.38 10.66
N VAL A 110 -2.40 15.38 9.74
CA VAL A 110 -1.21 14.69 9.21
C VAL A 110 -0.41 13.98 10.32
N ALA A 111 -0.90 12.83 10.81
CA ALA A 111 -0.13 11.96 11.70
C ALA A 111 1.17 11.53 11.03
N HIS A 112 2.31 11.98 11.53
CA HIS A 112 3.60 11.78 10.87
C HIS A 112 4.58 10.96 11.71
N SER A 113 4.68 11.21 13.01
CA SER A 113 5.62 10.55 13.90
C SER A 113 5.04 10.34 15.29
N VAL A 114 5.60 9.38 16.00
CA VAL A 114 5.33 9.06 17.40
C VAL A 114 6.65 8.87 18.12
N ALA A 115 6.72 9.30 19.36
CA ALA A 115 7.87 9.10 20.24
C ALA A 115 7.38 8.95 21.68
N PHE A 116 8.11 8.17 22.46
CA PHE A 116 7.87 8.00 23.89
C PHE A 116 8.80 8.90 24.69
N ALA A 117 8.27 9.50 25.75
CA ALA A 117 9.08 10.19 26.73
C ALA A 117 9.87 9.16 27.59
N PRO A 118 10.95 9.57 28.27
CA PRO A 118 11.76 8.65 29.10
C PRO A 118 10.99 8.01 30.26
N ASP A 119 9.87 8.57 30.62
CA ASP A 119 8.98 8.13 31.71
C ASP A 119 7.71 7.39 31.19
N GLY A 120 7.66 7.09 29.89
CA GLY A 120 6.56 6.34 29.27
C GLY A 120 5.56 7.18 28.50
#